data_eb20b209cf6cd0dbdc203c3f5c5b07eb
#
_entry.id   eb20b209cf6cd0dbdc203c3f5c5b07eb
#
_cell.length_a   1.000
_cell.length_b   1.000
_cell.length_c   1.000
_cell.angle_alpha   90.00
_cell.angle_beta   90.00
_cell.angle_gamma   90.00
#
_symmetry.space_group_name_H-M   'P 1'
#
loop_
_entity.id
_entity.type
_entity.pdbx_description
1 polymer ?
#
loop_
_entity_poly.entity_id
_entity_poly.type
_entity_poly.pdbx_seq_one_letter_code
_entity_poly.pdbx_strand_id
1 'polypeptide(L)'
;VEEESVEEESVEEESVEEVIIAAEKENTKVFAVGIVTFILFSGIFTLTLPLSQVLEEAEGRGSISAISDGTIIYSQEGCQNCHSQNVRQVIPDAGIGKVTSIKLIPDYTKNNNSINIGLRRVGPDLSTIGDREPTNNEKWLKRYLTNPASIRSNIPHPKYNYLTDGELDSLIEYLIGLSEVINE
;
A
#
# COMPACT_ATOMS: atom_id res chain seq x y z
N VAL A 1 -39.02 -31.20 70.34
CA VAL A 1 -37.75 -30.50 70.32
C VAL A 1 -36.93 -30.88 69.02
N GLU A 2 -37.04 -32.13 68.50
CA GLU A 2 -36.38 -32.57 67.31
C GLU A 2 -37.06 -32.14 65.99
N GLU A 3 -38.37 -31.92 65.95
CA GLU A 3 -39.04 -31.47 64.73
C GLU A 3 -38.82 -29.96 64.42
N GLU A 4 -38.67 -29.14 65.43
CA GLU A 4 -38.46 -27.69 65.27
C GLU A 4 -37.07 -27.36 64.76
N SER A 5 -36.07 -28.18 65.08
CA SER A 5 -34.67 -28.00 64.56
C SER A 5 -34.52 -28.43 63.11
N VAL A 6 -35.32 -29.35 62.60
CA VAL A 6 -35.28 -29.83 61.21
C VAL A 6 -36.01 -28.84 60.30
N GLU A 7 -37.05 -28.15 60.72
CA GLU A 7 -37.75 -27.13 59.93
C GLU A 7 -36.89 -25.84 59.76
N GLU A 8 -36.17 -25.40 60.83
CA GLU A 8 -35.28 -24.24 60.77
C GLU A 8 -34.08 -24.50 59.79
N GLU A 9 -33.48 -25.69 59.83
CA GLU A 9 -32.33 -26.04 58.96
C GLU A 9 -32.79 -26.11 57.50
N SER A 10 -33.99 -26.62 57.20
CA SER A 10 -34.48 -26.68 55.79
C SER A 10 -34.85 -25.30 55.22
N VAL A 11 -35.32 -24.37 56.07
CA VAL A 11 -35.68 -23.00 55.68
C VAL A 11 -34.39 -22.15 55.44
N GLU A 12 -33.31 -22.37 56.22
CA GLU A 12 -32.03 -21.72 56.00
C GLU A 12 -31.34 -22.21 54.69
N GLU A 13 -31.39 -23.51 54.41
CA GLU A 13 -30.82 -24.06 53.15
C GLU A 13 -31.56 -23.51 51.91
N GLU A 14 -32.89 -23.45 51.93
CA GLU A 14 -33.70 -22.93 50.81
C GLU A 14 -33.43 -21.43 50.58
N SER A 15 -33.24 -20.63 51.63
CA SER A 15 -32.91 -19.22 51.54
C SER A 15 -31.49 -18.96 51.00
N VAL A 16 -30.53 -19.82 51.32
CA VAL A 16 -29.15 -19.73 50.82
C VAL A 16 -29.08 -20.11 49.34
N GLU A 17 -29.82 -21.11 48.91
CA GLU A 17 -29.87 -21.55 47.53
C GLU A 17 -30.49 -20.49 46.61
N GLU A 18 -31.59 -19.82 47.05
CA GLU A 18 -32.17 -18.68 46.31
C GLU A 18 -31.19 -17.50 46.16
N VAL A 19 -30.41 -17.19 47.18
CA VAL A 19 -29.40 -16.12 47.13
C VAL A 19 -28.27 -16.48 46.20
N ILE A 20 -27.82 -17.73 46.20
CA ILE A 20 -26.76 -18.20 45.27
C ILE A 20 -27.25 -18.14 43.81
N ILE A 21 -28.47 -18.61 43.53
CA ILE A 21 -29.06 -18.58 42.19
C ILE A 21 -29.24 -17.12 41.72
N ALA A 22 -29.67 -16.22 42.60
CA ALA A 22 -29.81 -14.81 42.27
C ALA A 22 -28.46 -14.14 41.96
N ALA A 23 -27.41 -14.44 42.73
CA ALA A 23 -26.07 -13.93 42.53
C ALA A 23 -25.44 -14.49 41.23
N GLU A 24 -25.63 -15.75 40.90
CA GLU A 24 -25.18 -16.37 39.68
C GLU A 24 -25.85 -15.77 38.44
N LYS A 25 -27.15 -15.49 38.52
CA LYS A 25 -27.93 -14.84 37.45
C LYS A 25 -27.48 -13.38 37.23
N GLU A 26 -27.13 -12.67 38.28
CA GLU A 26 -26.63 -11.30 38.19
C GLU A 26 -25.20 -11.26 37.57
N ASN A 27 -24.33 -12.15 38.03
CA ASN A 27 -23.00 -12.32 37.45
C ASN A 27 -23.04 -12.68 35.96
N THR A 28 -23.96 -13.55 35.56
CA THR A 28 -24.17 -13.93 34.16
C THR A 28 -24.61 -12.73 33.30
N LYS A 29 -25.48 -11.88 33.84
CA LYS A 29 -25.91 -10.65 33.14
C LYS A 29 -24.73 -9.67 32.97
N VAL A 30 -23.95 -9.44 34.02
CA VAL A 30 -22.76 -8.55 33.94
C VAL A 30 -21.75 -9.08 32.94
N PHE A 31 -21.52 -10.39 32.94
CA PHE A 31 -20.63 -11.04 31.99
C PHE A 31 -21.14 -10.92 30.55
N ALA A 32 -22.42 -11.14 30.30
CA ALA A 32 -23.04 -11.00 28.99
C ALA A 32 -22.97 -9.55 28.48
N VAL A 33 -23.23 -8.57 29.31
CA VAL A 33 -23.10 -7.14 28.98
C VAL A 33 -21.64 -6.82 28.67
N GLY A 34 -20.68 -7.34 29.42
CA GLY A 34 -19.25 -7.17 29.18
C GLY A 34 -18.83 -7.71 27.82
N ILE A 35 -19.28 -8.90 27.43
CA ILE A 35 -19.01 -9.48 26.12
C ILE A 35 -19.58 -8.63 24.99
N VAL A 36 -20.85 -8.23 25.12
CA VAL A 36 -21.52 -7.42 24.09
C VAL A 36 -20.80 -6.07 23.90
N THR A 37 -20.48 -5.39 25.01
CA THR A 37 -19.72 -4.12 24.92
C THR A 37 -18.34 -4.29 24.31
N PHE A 38 -17.63 -5.37 24.66
CA PHE A 38 -16.32 -5.67 24.07
C PHE A 38 -16.42 -5.94 22.56
N ILE A 39 -17.41 -6.71 22.12
CA ILE A 39 -17.63 -6.99 20.69
C ILE A 39 -17.97 -5.71 19.93
N LEU A 40 -18.85 -4.87 20.47
CA LEU A 40 -19.20 -3.60 19.84
C LEU A 40 -18.00 -2.65 19.77
N PHE A 41 -17.24 -2.53 20.85
CA PHE A 41 -16.06 -1.65 20.87
C PHE A 41 -14.96 -2.15 19.94
N SER A 42 -14.71 -3.45 19.95
CA SER A 42 -13.75 -4.09 19.03
C SER A 42 -14.18 -3.94 17.58
N GLY A 43 -15.46 -4.14 17.27
CA GLY A 43 -16.00 -3.97 15.92
C GLY A 43 -15.88 -2.54 15.43
N ILE A 44 -16.25 -1.55 16.26
CA ILE A 44 -16.08 -0.13 15.92
C ILE A 44 -14.60 0.19 15.67
N PHE A 45 -13.72 -0.23 16.58
CA PHE A 45 -12.28 0.04 16.46
C PHE A 45 -11.64 -0.60 15.22
N THR A 46 -12.05 -1.84 14.91
CA THR A 46 -11.52 -2.58 13.75
C THR A 46 -12.02 -2.02 12.41
N LEU A 47 -13.22 -1.45 12.40
CA LEU A 47 -13.80 -0.88 11.18
C LEU A 47 -13.44 0.59 10.97
N THR A 48 -13.42 1.39 12.05
CA THR A 48 -13.22 2.85 11.93
C THR A 48 -11.77 3.24 11.67
N LEU A 49 -10.80 2.54 12.28
CA LEU A 49 -9.38 2.87 12.06
C LEU A 49 -8.92 2.65 10.61
N PRO A 50 -9.13 1.47 10.00
CA PRO A 50 -8.72 1.29 8.61
C PRO A 50 -9.55 2.15 7.66
N LEU A 51 -10.83 2.41 7.97
CA LEU A 51 -11.67 3.26 7.14
C LEU A 51 -11.20 4.73 7.17
N SER A 52 -10.82 5.25 8.34
CA SER A 52 -10.28 6.61 8.44
C SER A 52 -8.96 6.76 7.67
N GLN A 53 -8.07 5.77 7.74
CA GLN A 53 -6.83 5.76 6.97
C GLN A 53 -7.08 5.73 5.46
N VAL A 54 -8.04 4.90 5.02
CA VAL A 54 -8.43 4.85 3.59
C VAL A 54 -9.07 6.15 3.13
N LEU A 55 -9.87 6.80 3.99
CA LEU A 55 -10.50 8.09 3.67
C LEU A 55 -9.47 9.24 3.64
N GLU A 56 -8.51 9.28 4.56
CA GLU A 56 -7.40 10.24 4.52
C GLU A 56 -6.54 10.05 3.28
N GLU A 57 -6.25 8.81 2.89
CA GLU A 57 -5.56 8.52 1.63
C GLU A 57 -6.40 8.91 0.40
N ALA A 58 -7.72 8.75 0.46
CA ALA A 58 -8.62 9.16 -0.62
C ALA A 58 -8.74 10.69 -0.75
N GLU A 59 -8.76 11.43 0.37
CA GLU A 59 -8.71 12.89 0.37
C GLU A 59 -7.33 13.43 -0.05
N GLY A 60 -6.25 12.77 0.37
CA GLY A 60 -4.90 13.06 -0.10
C GLY A 60 -4.73 12.81 -1.60
N ARG A 61 -5.46 11.85 -2.18
CA ARG A 61 -5.53 11.63 -3.63
C ARG A 61 -6.26 12.76 -4.39
N GLY A 62 -7.07 13.56 -3.74
CA GLY A 62 -7.64 14.78 -4.33
C GLY A 62 -6.59 15.84 -4.69
N SER A 63 -5.37 15.73 -4.20
CA SER A 63 -4.20 16.52 -4.58
C SER A 63 -3.34 15.87 -5.68
N ILE A 64 -3.84 14.81 -6.32
CA ILE A 64 -3.15 14.03 -7.37
C ILE A 64 -2.92 14.82 -8.67
N SER A 65 -3.29 16.09 -8.73
CA SER A 65 -2.93 16.93 -9.88
C SER A 65 -1.41 17.18 -10.04
N ALA A 66 -0.58 16.65 -9.15
CA ALA A 66 0.89 16.74 -9.24
C ALA A 66 1.58 15.40 -9.58
N ILE A 67 0.86 14.27 -9.54
CA ILE A 67 1.40 13.01 -10.07
C ILE A 67 1.07 12.99 -11.54
N SER A 68 2.08 13.01 -12.41
CA SER A 68 1.85 12.89 -13.84
C SER A 68 1.10 11.58 -14.12
N ASP A 69 0.12 11.62 -15.03
CA ASP A 69 -0.63 10.43 -15.44
C ASP A 69 0.35 9.29 -15.82
N GLY A 70 1.51 9.64 -16.34
CA GLY A 70 2.58 8.70 -16.67
C GLY A 70 3.13 7.91 -15.49
N THR A 71 3.18 8.48 -14.26
CA THR A 71 3.59 7.75 -13.05
C THR A 71 2.57 6.68 -12.69
N ILE A 72 1.30 7.00 -12.82
CA ILE A 72 0.21 6.05 -12.56
C ILE A 72 0.27 4.90 -13.56
N ILE A 73 0.40 5.21 -14.84
CA ILE A 73 0.50 4.21 -15.92
C ILE A 73 1.73 3.32 -15.70
N TYR A 74 2.89 3.90 -15.38
CA TYR A 74 4.10 3.15 -15.06
C TYR A 74 3.89 2.11 -13.94
N SER A 75 3.17 2.51 -12.90
CA SER A 75 2.84 1.64 -11.77
C SER A 75 1.82 0.56 -12.14
N GLN A 76 0.76 0.94 -12.85
CA GLN A 76 -0.31 0.03 -13.27
C GLN A 76 0.20 -1.05 -14.22
N GLU A 77 1.08 -0.66 -15.14
CA GLU A 77 1.71 -1.57 -16.10
C GLU A 77 2.82 -2.43 -15.48
N GLY A 78 3.13 -2.22 -14.20
CA GLY A 78 4.07 -3.02 -13.44
C GLY A 78 5.53 -2.88 -13.88
N CYS A 79 5.91 -1.77 -14.50
CA CYS A 79 7.27 -1.51 -14.99
C CYS A 79 8.33 -1.67 -13.89
N GLN A 80 7.98 -1.29 -12.63
CA GLN A 80 8.83 -1.44 -11.45
C GLN A 80 9.15 -2.89 -11.09
N ASN A 81 8.42 -3.88 -11.64
CA ASN A 81 8.71 -5.30 -11.39
C ASN A 81 9.97 -5.77 -12.13
N CYS A 82 10.33 -5.08 -13.20
CA CYS A 82 11.51 -5.40 -14.03
C CYS A 82 12.56 -4.30 -14.03
N HIS A 83 12.18 -3.06 -13.77
CA HIS A 83 13.05 -1.89 -13.80
C HIS A 83 13.18 -1.26 -12.41
N SER A 84 14.34 -0.72 -12.10
CA SER A 84 14.55 0.16 -10.95
C SER A 84 14.70 1.62 -11.42
N GLN A 85 14.42 2.54 -10.51
CA GLN A 85 14.69 3.97 -10.65
C GLN A 85 15.60 4.42 -9.49
N ASN A 86 16.69 3.72 -9.29
CA ASN A 86 17.57 3.92 -8.15
C ASN A 86 19.01 3.58 -8.50
N VAL A 87 19.85 4.57 -8.74
CA VAL A 87 21.29 4.40 -8.92
C VAL A 87 21.95 4.21 -7.54
N ARG A 88 22.47 3.02 -7.30
CA ARG A 88 23.11 2.65 -6.03
C ARG A 88 24.61 2.93 -6.08
N GLN A 89 25.20 3.15 -4.92
CA GLN A 89 26.65 3.30 -4.77
C GLN A 89 27.35 1.93 -4.80
N VAL A 90 27.21 1.20 -5.91
CA VAL A 90 27.81 -0.12 -6.10
C VAL A 90 28.43 -0.22 -7.51
N ILE A 91 29.42 -1.11 -7.67
CA ILE A 91 30.16 -1.28 -8.93
C ILE A 91 29.25 -1.54 -10.14
N PRO A 92 28.21 -2.39 -10.06
CA PRO A 92 27.30 -2.63 -11.18
C PRO A 92 26.53 -1.40 -11.66
N ASP A 93 26.39 -0.37 -10.83
CA ASP A 93 25.68 0.86 -11.15
C ASP A 93 26.63 1.98 -11.60
N ALA A 94 27.94 1.73 -11.62
CA ALA A 94 28.93 2.70 -12.06
C ALA A 94 28.68 3.10 -13.54
N GLY A 95 28.59 4.40 -13.79
CA GLY A 95 28.34 4.95 -15.12
C GLY A 95 26.88 5.03 -15.57
N ILE A 96 25.93 4.60 -14.73
CA ILE A 96 24.49 4.77 -15.02
C ILE A 96 24.07 6.24 -14.85
N GLY A 97 24.60 6.92 -13.84
CA GLY A 97 24.29 8.30 -13.51
C GLY A 97 24.72 8.67 -12.10
N LYS A 98 24.21 9.78 -11.58
CA LYS A 98 24.44 10.16 -10.17
C LYS A 98 23.76 9.17 -9.24
N VAL A 99 24.43 8.86 -8.13
CA VAL A 99 23.86 8.00 -7.08
C VAL A 99 22.63 8.66 -6.50
N THR A 100 21.53 7.93 -6.48
CA THR A 100 20.28 8.39 -5.89
C THR A 100 20.49 8.59 -4.40
N SER A 101 20.30 9.80 -3.91
CA SER A 101 20.44 10.09 -2.49
C SER A 101 19.32 9.43 -1.69
N ILE A 102 19.68 8.66 -0.66
CA ILE A 102 18.72 8.10 0.31
C ILE A 102 17.88 9.20 0.97
N LYS A 103 18.39 10.43 1.04
CA LYS A 103 17.66 11.58 1.58
C LYS A 103 16.47 12.00 0.72
N LEU A 104 16.48 11.69 -0.58
CA LEU A 104 15.36 11.98 -1.48
C LEU A 104 14.18 11.03 -1.27
N ILE A 105 14.41 9.83 -0.76
CA ILE A 105 13.37 8.82 -0.54
C ILE A 105 12.28 9.32 0.43
N PRO A 106 12.59 9.94 1.60
CA PRO A 106 11.57 10.46 2.51
C PRO A 106 10.75 11.64 1.96
N ASP A 107 11.38 12.52 1.17
CA ASP A 107 10.68 13.68 0.60
C ASP A 107 9.71 13.25 -0.52
N TYR A 108 10.08 12.27 -1.28
CA TYR A 108 9.19 11.65 -2.25
C TYR A 108 7.99 10.97 -1.60
N THR A 109 8.19 10.24 -0.49
CA THR A 109 7.08 9.59 0.22
C THR A 109 6.15 10.59 0.90
N LYS A 110 6.67 11.72 1.40
CA LYS A 110 5.88 12.79 2.01
C LYS A 110 4.98 13.53 1.01
N ASN A 111 5.41 13.65 -0.23
CA ASN A 111 4.67 14.37 -1.27
C ASN A 111 3.71 13.46 -2.06
N ASN A 112 3.39 12.24 -1.55
CA ASN A 112 2.57 11.24 -2.23
C ASN A 112 3.04 10.88 -3.65
N ASN A 113 4.22 11.29 -4.04
CA ASN A 113 4.86 10.80 -5.24
C ASN A 113 5.34 9.38 -4.93
N SER A 114 4.55 8.38 -5.29
CA SER A 114 4.97 6.99 -5.20
C SER A 114 6.19 6.80 -6.08
N ILE A 115 7.37 6.71 -5.42
CA ILE A 115 8.58 6.38 -6.16
C ILE A 115 8.45 4.93 -6.58
N ASN A 116 8.43 4.75 -7.86
CA ASN A 116 8.52 3.44 -8.47
C ASN A 116 9.99 2.95 -8.46
N ILE A 117 10.60 2.91 -7.26
CA ILE A 117 12.04 2.59 -7.09
C ILE A 117 12.39 1.28 -7.79
N GLY A 118 11.47 0.30 -7.74
CA GLY A 118 11.71 -1.04 -8.25
C GLY A 118 12.79 -1.78 -7.44
N LEU A 119 12.55 -3.05 -7.16
CA LEU A 119 13.46 -3.88 -6.37
C LEU A 119 14.30 -4.83 -7.26
N ARG A 120 13.91 -5.00 -8.50
CA ARG A 120 14.53 -5.93 -9.45
C ARG A 120 15.03 -5.18 -10.69
N ARG A 121 16.09 -5.69 -11.27
CA ARG A 121 16.67 -5.21 -12.51
C ARG A 121 16.76 -6.35 -13.53
N VAL A 122 15.60 -6.84 -13.95
CA VAL A 122 15.49 -7.72 -15.13
C VAL A 122 15.78 -6.89 -16.39
N GLY A 123 15.26 -5.65 -16.41
CA GLY A 123 15.63 -4.61 -17.34
C GLY A 123 16.64 -3.62 -16.75
N PRO A 124 17.13 -2.64 -17.55
CA PRO A 124 18.02 -1.60 -17.06
C PRO A 124 17.36 -0.68 -16.05
N ASP A 125 18.19 0.01 -15.25
CA ASP A 125 17.73 1.12 -14.42
C ASP A 125 17.24 2.29 -15.29
N LEU A 126 16.13 2.89 -14.92
CA LEU A 126 15.47 3.97 -15.67
C LEU A 126 15.66 5.36 -15.07
N SER A 127 16.39 5.51 -13.95
CA SER A 127 16.55 6.80 -13.28
C SER A 127 17.16 7.90 -14.15
N THR A 128 17.89 7.55 -15.18
CA THR A 128 18.51 8.50 -16.13
C THR A 128 18.15 8.17 -17.58
N ILE A 129 16.96 7.62 -17.80
CA ILE A 129 16.57 7.18 -19.14
C ILE A 129 16.42 8.36 -20.12
N GLY A 130 15.99 9.52 -19.64
CA GLY A 130 15.87 10.74 -20.45
C GLY A 130 17.21 11.37 -20.86
N ASP A 131 18.32 11.05 -20.16
CA ASP A 131 19.66 11.54 -20.51
C ASP A 131 20.40 10.65 -21.50
N ARG A 132 19.86 9.46 -21.79
CA ARG A 132 20.57 8.44 -22.57
C ARG A 132 20.03 8.32 -23.99
N GLU A 133 20.91 8.32 -24.94
CA GLU A 133 20.52 7.95 -26.30
C GLU A 133 20.44 6.41 -26.47
N PRO A 134 19.44 5.93 -27.20
CA PRO A 134 18.43 6.66 -27.97
C PRO A 134 17.13 6.89 -27.15
N THR A 135 17.12 6.60 -25.84
CA THR A 135 15.93 6.59 -25.00
C THR A 135 15.42 7.99 -24.61
N ASN A 136 16.24 9.03 -24.82
CA ASN A 136 15.83 10.44 -24.70
C ASN A 136 14.95 10.93 -25.87
N ASN A 137 14.64 10.06 -26.83
CA ASN A 137 13.84 10.38 -28.00
C ASN A 137 12.44 9.78 -27.87
N GLU A 138 11.42 10.65 -27.83
CA GLU A 138 10.02 10.25 -27.69
C GLU A 138 9.56 9.26 -28.78
N LYS A 139 9.92 9.53 -30.05
CA LYS A 139 9.51 8.66 -31.16
C LYS A 139 10.14 7.29 -31.06
N TRP A 140 11.36 7.23 -30.56
CA TRP A 140 12.06 5.97 -30.33
C TRP A 140 11.39 5.21 -29.19
N LEU A 141 11.08 5.88 -28.06
CA LEU A 141 10.37 5.26 -26.93
C LEU A 141 8.99 4.77 -27.34
N LYS A 142 8.21 5.59 -28.06
CA LYS A 142 6.88 5.20 -28.55
C LYS A 142 6.95 3.93 -29.39
N ARG A 143 7.89 3.88 -30.31
CA ARG A 143 8.11 2.69 -31.14
C ARG A 143 8.59 1.49 -30.32
N TYR A 144 9.47 1.70 -29.35
CA TYR A 144 9.99 0.62 -28.51
C TYR A 144 8.90 0.05 -27.60
N LEU A 145 8.12 0.88 -26.96
CA LEU A 145 7.03 0.45 -26.07
C LEU A 145 5.91 -0.27 -26.83
N THR A 146 5.56 0.20 -27.99
CA THR A 146 4.47 -0.42 -28.80
C THR A 146 4.92 -1.67 -29.56
N ASN A 147 6.18 -1.71 -30.03
CA ASN A 147 6.73 -2.84 -30.77
C ASN A 147 8.22 -3.05 -30.49
N PRO A 148 8.59 -3.53 -29.29
CA PRO A 148 9.98 -3.69 -28.88
C PRO A 148 10.78 -4.60 -29.82
N ALA A 149 10.18 -5.63 -30.36
CA ALA A 149 10.83 -6.57 -31.28
C ALA A 149 11.28 -5.91 -32.60
N SER A 150 10.68 -4.77 -33.00
CA SER A 150 11.10 -4.03 -34.17
C SER A 150 12.46 -3.31 -34.00
N ILE A 151 12.89 -3.14 -32.75
CA ILE A 151 14.14 -2.46 -32.38
C ILE A 151 15.13 -3.46 -31.80
N ARG A 152 14.67 -4.36 -30.94
CA ARG A 152 15.49 -5.37 -30.25
C ARG A 152 14.76 -6.72 -30.25
N SER A 153 14.98 -7.52 -31.28
CA SER A 153 14.28 -8.78 -31.49
C SER A 153 14.53 -9.86 -30.43
N ASN A 154 15.66 -9.80 -29.73
CA ASN A 154 16.10 -10.83 -28.79
C ASN A 154 15.85 -10.50 -27.33
N ILE A 155 15.19 -9.36 -27.04
CA ILE A 155 14.89 -8.95 -25.67
C ILE A 155 13.40 -9.12 -25.42
N PRO A 156 13.01 -9.97 -24.45
CA PRO A 156 11.61 -10.09 -24.06
C PRO A 156 11.17 -8.81 -23.32
N HIS A 157 10.48 -7.92 -24.01
CA HIS A 157 9.87 -6.76 -23.42
C HIS A 157 8.38 -6.78 -23.72
N PRO A 158 7.49 -6.46 -22.74
CA PRO A 158 6.06 -6.36 -22.97
C PRO A 158 5.74 -5.35 -24.06
N LYS A 159 4.61 -5.57 -24.76
CA LYS A 159 4.09 -4.66 -25.77
C LYS A 159 2.93 -3.88 -25.17
N TYR A 160 3.04 -2.56 -25.21
CA TYR A 160 2.03 -1.63 -24.68
C TYR A 160 1.21 -0.98 -25.81
N ASN A 161 0.92 -1.73 -26.88
CA ASN A 161 0.16 -1.28 -28.03
C ASN A 161 -1.37 -1.21 -27.78
N TYR A 162 -1.81 -1.59 -26.60
CA TYR A 162 -3.20 -1.47 -26.14
C TYR A 162 -3.46 -0.16 -25.39
N LEU A 163 -2.42 0.55 -24.96
CA LEU A 163 -2.56 1.88 -24.36
C LEU A 163 -3.06 2.87 -25.43
N THR A 164 -3.88 3.79 -24.99
CA THR A 164 -4.28 4.93 -25.84
C THR A 164 -3.07 5.83 -26.14
N ASP A 165 -3.15 6.62 -27.18
CA ASP A 165 -2.07 7.57 -27.52
C ASP A 165 -1.78 8.54 -26.36
N GLY A 166 -2.83 9.03 -25.65
CA GLY A 166 -2.67 9.92 -24.51
C GLY A 166 -1.95 9.26 -23.32
N GLU A 167 -2.30 8.01 -22.99
CA GLU A 167 -1.64 7.24 -21.93
C GLU A 167 -0.18 6.97 -22.28
N LEU A 168 0.08 6.61 -23.51
CA LEU A 168 1.42 6.34 -23.99
C LEU A 168 2.30 7.60 -24.00
N ASP A 169 1.75 8.72 -24.44
CA ASP A 169 2.46 10.00 -24.44
C ASP A 169 2.75 10.48 -23.01
N SER A 170 1.80 10.34 -22.07
CA SER A 170 2.03 10.63 -20.64
C SER A 170 3.08 9.72 -20.00
N LEU A 171 3.10 8.42 -20.35
CA LEU A 171 4.14 7.50 -19.89
C LEU A 171 5.52 7.90 -20.43
N ILE A 172 5.61 8.29 -21.69
CA ILE A 172 6.87 8.73 -22.34
C ILE A 172 7.37 10.02 -21.69
N GLU A 173 6.49 10.98 -21.47
CA GLU A 173 6.83 12.23 -20.78
C GLU A 173 7.40 11.95 -19.38
N TYR A 174 6.74 11.08 -18.61
CA TYR A 174 7.24 10.63 -17.32
C TYR A 174 8.63 10.02 -17.41
N LEU A 175 8.86 9.10 -18.35
CA LEU A 175 10.14 8.43 -18.49
C LEU A 175 11.28 9.40 -18.88
N ILE A 176 11.02 10.35 -19.76
CA ILE A 176 12.00 11.36 -20.15
C ILE A 176 12.28 12.32 -18.99
N GLY A 177 11.25 12.67 -18.21
CA GLY A 177 11.37 13.56 -17.07
C GLY A 177 12.14 12.96 -15.87
N LEU A 178 12.36 11.64 -15.83
CA LEU A 178 13.08 11.00 -14.71
C LEU A 178 14.51 11.54 -14.52
N SER A 179 15.13 12.07 -15.55
CA SER A 179 16.47 12.65 -15.51
C SER A 179 16.52 13.97 -14.75
N GLU A 180 15.47 14.76 -14.83
CA GLU A 180 15.38 16.06 -14.16
C GLU A 180 15.19 15.90 -12.64
N VAL A 181 14.45 14.89 -12.21
CA VAL A 181 14.12 14.64 -10.79
C VAL A 181 15.35 14.23 -9.97
N ILE A 182 16.36 13.64 -10.60
CA ILE A 182 17.56 13.14 -9.91
C ILE A 182 18.68 14.18 -9.88
N ASN A 183 18.57 15.23 -10.68
CA ASN A 183 19.61 16.25 -10.84
C ASN A 183 19.44 17.49 -9.96
N GLU A 184 18.35 17.65 -9.24
CA GLU A 184 18.12 18.68 -8.21
C GLU A 184 18.41 18.12 -6.81
#